data_fe0c04faa4ad304e12b716d644eb9a16
#
_entry.id   fe0c04faa4ad304e12b716d644eb9a16
#
_cell.length_a   1.000
_cell.length_b   1.000
_cell.length_c   1.000
_cell.angle_alpha   90.00
_cell.angle_beta   90.00
_cell.angle_gamma   90.00
#
_symmetry.space_group_name_H-M   'P 1'
#
loop_
_entity.id
_entity.type
_entity.pdbx_description
1 polymer ?
#
loop_
_entity_poly.entity_id
_entity_poly.type
_entity_poly.pdbx_seq_one_letter_code
_entity_poly.pdbx_strand_id
1 'polypeptide(L)'
;ILITHGHSDHIGDMLAIAQANKATIIAIAEVATYAQSQGVKAHGMNLGGRYVFPFGSVKFVPALHSSGYEIDGVMTYMGEASGII
;
A
#
# COMPACT_ATOMS: atom_id res chain seq x y z
N ILE A 1 -8.06 -3.40 1.55
CA ILE A 1 -6.81 -3.76 2.27
C ILE A 1 -6.03 -2.49 2.51
N LEU A 2 -5.69 -2.22 3.76
CA LEU A 2 -4.90 -1.05 4.16
C LEU A 2 -3.45 -1.49 4.37
N ILE A 3 -2.51 -0.83 3.69
CA ILE A 3 -1.08 -1.16 3.76
C ILE A 3 -0.33 0.02 4.37
N THR A 4 0.44 -0.23 5.42
CA THR A 4 1.22 0.79 6.11
C THR A 4 2.55 1.10 5.41
N HIS A 5 3.23 0.09 4.88
CA HIS A 5 4.53 0.25 4.22
C HIS A 5 4.89 -1.00 3.40
N GLY A 6 5.95 -0.90 2.62
CA GLY A 6 6.30 -1.87 1.58
C GLY A 6 7.20 -3.02 2.01
N HIS A 7 7.30 -3.39 3.28
CA HIS A 7 8.05 -4.57 3.68
C HIS A 7 7.31 -5.87 3.32
N SER A 8 8.07 -6.95 3.11
CA SER A 8 7.52 -8.22 2.61
C SER A 8 6.48 -8.84 3.53
N ASP A 9 6.61 -8.67 4.84
CA ASP A 9 5.64 -9.18 5.81
C ASP A 9 4.33 -8.35 5.85
N HIS A 10 4.29 -7.23 5.11
CA HIS A 10 3.10 -6.38 4.97
C HIS A 10 2.48 -6.45 3.58
N ILE A 11 3.29 -6.56 2.53
CA ILE A 11 2.78 -6.58 1.16
C ILE A 11 2.92 -7.92 0.45
N GLY A 12 3.60 -8.90 1.05
CA GLY A 12 3.88 -10.17 0.40
C GLY A 12 2.65 -10.92 -0.09
N ASP A 13 1.57 -10.88 0.69
CA ASP A 13 0.32 -11.58 0.35
C ASP A 13 -0.78 -10.65 -0.16
N MET A 14 -0.54 -9.33 -0.24
CA MET A 14 -1.61 -8.38 -0.58
C MET A 14 -2.21 -8.62 -1.96
N LEU A 15 -1.38 -8.96 -2.95
CA LEU A 15 -1.85 -9.20 -4.32
C LEU A 15 -2.75 -10.42 -4.38
N ALA A 16 -2.33 -11.53 -3.76
CA ALA A 16 -3.11 -12.77 -3.75
C ALA A 16 -4.45 -12.57 -3.03
N ILE A 17 -4.45 -11.89 -1.88
CA ILE A 17 -5.66 -11.62 -1.12
C ILE A 17 -6.60 -10.69 -1.89
N ALA A 18 -6.06 -9.64 -2.49
CA ALA A 18 -6.85 -8.69 -3.28
C ALA A 18 -7.48 -9.37 -4.49
N GLN A 19 -6.74 -10.20 -5.20
CA GLN A 19 -7.24 -10.95 -6.36
C GLN A 19 -8.34 -11.93 -5.97
N ALA A 20 -8.15 -12.68 -4.89
CA ALA A 20 -9.12 -13.68 -4.43
C ALA A 20 -10.45 -13.06 -3.98
N ASN A 21 -10.40 -11.84 -3.44
CA ASN A 21 -11.56 -11.17 -2.85
C ASN A 21 -12.05 -9.96 -3.66
N LYS A 22 -11.44 -9.66 -4.80
CA LYS A 22 -11.71 -8.46 -5.60
C LYS A 22 -11.63 -7.19 -4.75
N ALA A 23 -10.67 -7.16 -3.84
CA ALA A 23 -10.49 -6.05 -2.91
C ALA A 23 -9.61 -4.96 -3.53
N THR A 24 -9.82 -3.71 -3.08
CA THR A 24 -8.97 -2.58 -3.44
C THR A 24 -7.89 -2.41 -2.39
N ILE A 25 -6.65 -2.25 -2.84
CA ILE A 25 -5.52 -1.93 -1.97
C ILE A 25 -5.49 -0.42 -1.78
N ILE A 26 -5.39 0.03 -0.52
CA ILE A 26 -5.23 1.44 -0.17
C ILE A 26 -3.85 1.57 0.48
N ALA A 27 -2.98 2.34 -0.13
CA ALA A 27 -1.57 2.40 0.25
C ALA A 27 -0.95 3.72 -0.18
N ILE A 28 0.28 3.98 0.31
CA ILE A 28 1.10 5.09 -0.22
C ILE A 28 1.24 4.93 -1.75
N ALA A 29 1.40 6.03 -2.46
CA ALA A 29 1.37 6.06 -3.92
C ALA A 29 2.28 5.02 -4.58
N GLU A 30 3.49 4.82 -4.07
CA GLU A 30 4.45 3.87 -4.64
C GLU A 30 3.96 2.41 -4.51
N VAL A 31 3.43 2.02 -3.37
CA VAL A 31 2.86 0.68 -3.18
C VAL A 31 1.62 0.50 -4.07
N ALA A 32 0.76 1.51 -4.15
CA ALA A 32 -0.43 1.46 -4.99
C ALA A 32 -0.07 1.31 -6.47
N THR A 33 0.94 2.04 -6.94
CA THR A 33 1.42 1.94 -8.33
C THR A 33 1.97 0.54 -8.61
N TYR A 34 2.73 -0.01 -7.69
CA TYR A 34 3.21 -1.39 -7.80
C TYR A 34 2.05 -2.39 -7.91
N ALA A 35 1.04 -2.27 -7.04
CA ALA A 35 -0.13 -3.14 -7.08
C ALA A 35 -0.89 -3.04 -8.41
N GLN A 36 -1.05 -1.83 -8.92
CA GLN A 36 -1.70 -1.59 -10.22
C GLN A 36 -0.89 -2.24 -11.35
N SER A 37 0.43 -2.19 -11.31
CA SER A 37 1.29 -2.84 -12.30
C SER A 37 1.13 -4.36 -12.29
N GLN A 38 0.67 -4.93 -11.19
CA GLN A 38 0.39 -6.36 -11.03
C GLN A 38 -1.08 -6.72 -11.32
N GLY A 39 -1.85 -5.78 -11.86
CA GLY A 39 -3.23 -6.02 -12.27
C GLY A 39 -4.28 -5.97 -11.16
N VAL A 40 -3.96 -5.36 -10.03
CA VAL A 40 -4.86 -5.27 -8.88
C VAL A 40 -5.34 -3.82 -8.73
N LYS A 41 -6.61 -3.64 -8.35
CA LYS A 41 -7.13 -2.30 -8.04
C LYS A 41 -6.43 -1.73 -6.82
N ALA A 42 -5.97 -0.49 -6.92
CA ALA A 42 -5.35 0.19 -5.80
C ALA A 42 -5.68 1.68 -5.82
N HIS A 43 -5.76 2.26 -4.63
CA HIS A 43 -5.97 3.67 -4.41
C HIS A 43 -4.73 4.22 -3.70
N GLY A 44 -3.96 5.05 -4.39
CA GLY A 44 -2.77 5.67 -3.84
C GLY A 44 -3.10 6.88 -2.99
N MET A 45 -2.43 7.00 -1.85
CA MET A 45 -2.55 8.14 -0.96
C MET A 45 -1.17 8.69 -0.63
N ASN A 46 -1.12 9.90 -0.11
CA ASN A 46 0.11 10.52 0.39
C ASN A 46 -0.02 10.80 1.88
N LEU A 47 1.12 10.96 2.55
CA LEU A 47 1.13 11.37 3.95
C LEU A 47 0.41 12.71 4.11
N GLY A 48 -0.43 12.80 5.14
CA GLY A 48 -1.29 13.96 5.38
C GLY A 48 -2.61 13.92 4.60
N GLY A 49 -2.74 13.01 3.62
CA GLY A 49 -3.96 12.86 2.84
C GLY A 49 -5.05 12.11 3.58
N ARG A 50 -6.30 12.45 3.24
CA ARG A 50 -7.49 11.79 3.76
C ARG A 50 -8.45 11.52 2.62
N TYR A 51 -9.12 10.37 2.65
CA TYR A 51 -10.12 10.04 1.65
C TYR A 51 -11.31 9.32 2.31
N VAL A 52 -12.51 9.59 1.79
CA VAL A 52 -13.74 8.96 2.25
C VAL A 52 -14.11 7.82 1.29
N PHE A 53 -14.12 6.61 1.83
CA PHE A 53 -14.52 5.41 1.13
C PHE A 53 -15.93 5.00 1.61
N PRO A 54 -16.60 4.04 0.94
CA PRO A 54 -17.91 3.58 1.40
C PRO A 54 -17.94 3.06 2.85
N PHE A 55 -16.84 2.48 3.33
CA PHE A 55 -16.76 1.94 4.69
C PHE A 55 -16.38 2.98 5.74
N GLY A 56 -15.93 4.17 5.36
CA GLY A 56 -15.46 5.20 6.28
C GLY A 56 -14.32 6.01 5.70
N SER A 57 -13.71 6.87 6.50
CA SER A 57 -12.57 7.69 6.06
C SER A 57 -11.25 7.10 6.51
N VAL A 58 -10.21 7.32 5.68
CA VAL A 58 -8.84 6.89 5.95
C VAL A 58 -7.93 8.10 5.83
N LYS A 59 -7.08 8.32 6.83
CA LYS A 59 -6.05 9.34 6.81
C LYS A 59 -4.68 8.69 6.98
N PHE A 60 -3.73 9.06 6.13
CA PHE A 60 -2.35 8.64 6.24
C PHE A 60 -1.54 9.69 6.99
N VAL A 61 -0.78 9.24 7.97
CA VAL A 61 0.11 10.09 8.78
C VAL A 61 1.53 9.55 8.69
N PRO A 62 2.57 10.39 8.94
CA PRO A 62 3.95 9.92 8.92
C PRO A 62 4.21 8.81 9.94
N ALA A 63 5.05 7.86 9.55
CA ALA A 63 5.60 6.86 10.45
C ALA A 63 7.09 6.68 10.12
N LEU A 64 7.90 6.45 11.12
CA LEU A 64 9.34 6.29 10.95
C LEU A 64 9.68 4.81 10.79
N HIS A 65 9.81 4.38 9.55
CA HIS A 65 10.13 3.00 9.21
C HIS A 65 10.70 2.94 7.79
N SER A 66 11.56 1.96 7.53
CA SER A 66 11.98 1.70 6.16
C SER A 66 10.84 1.05 5.37
N SER A 67 10.89 1.17 4.05
CA SER A 67 9.82 0.70 3.17
C SER A 67 10.41 0.24 1.84
N GLY A 68 11.19 -0.84 1.87
CA GLY A 68 11.78 -1.45 0.69
C GLY A 68 11.28 -2.86 0.48
N TYR A 69 11.12 -3.25 -0.78
CA TYR A 69 10.69 -4.57 -1.18
C TYR A 69 11.61 -5.12 -2.26
N GLU A 70 12.08 -6.34 -2.09
CA GLU A 70 12.94 -6.98 -3.07
C GLU A 70 12.12 -7.51 -4.25
N ILE A 71 12.39 -6.98 -5.43
CA ILE A 71 11.76 -7.41 -6.68
C ILE A 71 12.87 -7.92 -7.59
N ASP A 72 12.80 -9.20 -7.97
CA ASP A 72 13.79 -9.86 -8.84
C ASP A 72 15.24 -9.66 -8.34
N GLY A 73 15.45 -9.79 -7.03
CA GLY A 73 16.75 -9.63 -6.40
C GLY A 73 17.19 -8.18 -6.19
N VAL A 74 16.35 -7.19 -6.53
CA VAL A 74 16.68 -5.77 -6.37
C VAL A 74 15.80 -5.15 -5.29
N MET A 75 16.43 -4.54 -4.30
CA MET A 75 15.72 -3.79 -3.27
C MET A 75 15.12 -2.53 -3.90
N THR A 76 13.78 -2.44 -3.89
CA THR A 76 13.03 -1.38 -4.54
C THR A 76 12.34 -0.51 -3.50
N TYR A 77 12.49 0.82 -3.62
CA TYR A 77 11.81 1.76 -2.74
C TYR A 77 10.29 1.70 -2.98
N MET A 78 9.53 1.56 -1.90
CA MET A 78 8.08 1.41 -1.96
C MET A 78 7.34 2.58 -1.28
N GLY A 79 7.94 3.75 -1.26
CA GLY A 79 7.36 4.94 -0.68
C GLY A 79 7.63 5.08 0.82
N GLU A 80 7.15 6.18 1.38
CA GLU A 80 7.26 6.44 2.81
C GLU A 80 6.34 5.51 3.61
N ALA A 81 6.78 5.13 4.80
CA ALA A 81 5.92 4.40 5.73
C ALA A 81 4.83 5.31 6.27
N SER A 82 3.66 4.76 6.51
CA SER A 82 2.51 5.52 7.00
C SER A 82 1.87 4.87 8.22
N GLY A 83 1.41 5.72 9.14
CA GLY A 83 0.38 5.34 10.08
C GLY A 83 -0.98 5.57 9.43
N ILE A 84 -2.01 4.86 9.90
CA ILE A 84 -3.34 4.92 9.30
C ILE A 84 -4.36 5.21 10.41
N ILE A 85 -5.15 6.22 10.19
CA ILE A 85 -6.24 6.61 11.10
C ILE A 85 -7.58 6.45 10.38
#